data_8ea699da2834124c6df81dfc2f9e52c3
#
_entry.id   8ea699da2834124c6df81dfc2f9e52c3
#
_cell.length_a   1.000
_cell.length_b   1.000
_cell.length_c   1.000
_cell.angle_alpha   90.00
_cell.angle_beta   90.00
_cell.angle_gamma   90.00
#
_symmetry.space_group_name_H-M   'P 1'
#
loop_
_entity.id
_entity.type
_entity.pdbx_description
1 polymer ?
#
loop_
_entity_poly.entity_id
_entity_poly.type
_entity_poly.pdbx_seq_one_letter_code
_entity_poly.pdbx_strand_id
1 'polypeptide(L)'
;MKIAPRYLVIIFLILCASVFPQVENVPLNHPVYTFLKEMKVKNIIPYISEDVPNLSRFQVKDYLKQVEEKLNELSNTERNLFNRHKAEFYELFDSENTTYFFHPEKDFDTSLSEAFSNKVKYFYAYTEENANVFVEMLGNYYYGQQFEPYVNNAHLFDIGFRFHGTVFKHLGYKLSFMKGGAAGDKQVAELIEPRVLQSFKWVEDSENIANYEFTEGYLKYYTEPAEDMHLSIQLGREYKTAGYGYGSKLVLSGDNPPLDFIGFDFNYGIVKFTSIHGSTVGDFSYNMSERYTKYWAFNRLKLSFENLFDVGIGENIVYSGRGIELGYLSPLGFYKFVEVSIQDRDNANLYFDLQTSFIPNLEFQATFFLDENILSNLQNLDLYKNKTAYQLGAFWYEAFTLENLSLIFEYTKIRPFVYSHVDIQNTYTAWETNLGHPIGPNSDEVFSKVAYNLTDWIRLSLDYKFIRRGENIYDDQGNLIKNVGGDLNISHGSNPENENAYFLDGLRFNNNIFQLGLRIEPIRDFVFDIIYNYDQEKNLTEGTISKQSYALIKFQLGY
;
A
#
# COMPACT_ATOMS: atom_id res chain seq x y z
N MET A 1 13.20 -4.93 51.21
CA MET A 1 12.75 -5.80 50.11
C MET A 1 13.23 -5.16 48.83
N LYS A 2 14.30 -5.66 48.18
CA LYS A 2 14.82 -5.10 46.92
C LYS A 2 13.97 -5.67 45.80
N ILE A 3 13.08 -4.85 45.23
CA ILE A 3 12.33 -5.18 44.01
C ILE A 3 13.35 -5.24 42.89
N ALA A 4 13.49 -6.38 42.23
CA ALA A 4 14.46 -6.54 41.16
C ALA A 4 14.07 -5.62 39.96
N PRO A 5 15.01 -4.95 39.29
CA PRO A 5 14.75 -3.98 38.24
C PRO A 5 13.95 -4.55 37.06
N ARG A 6 13.89 -5.85 36.89
CA ARG A 6 13.09 -6.54 35.87
C ARG A 6 11.57 -6.38 36.05
N TYR A 7 11.09 -6.19 37.27
CA TYR A 7 9.66 -5.96 37.55
C TYR A 7 9.28 -4.49 37.41
N LEU A 8 10.25 -3.58 37.49
CA LEU A 8 9.99 -2.14 37.31
C LEU A 8 9.63 -1.78 35.88
N VAL A 9 10.25 -2.43 34.90
CA VAL A 9 9.93 -2.22 33.45
C VAL A 9 8.54 -2.78 33.11
N ILE A 10 8.17 -3.93 33.67
CA ILE A 10 6.84 -4.53 33.46
C ILE A 10 5.75 -3.72 34.19
N ILE A 11 6.05 -3.19 35.38
CA ILE A 11 5.10 -2.35 36.13
C ILE A 11 4.95 -0.97 35.49
N PHE A 12 5.99 -0.41 34.86
CA PHE A 12 5.91 0.88 34.15
C PHE A 12 5.03 0.81 32.88
N LEU A 13 4.99 -0.35 32.21
CA LEU A 13 4.12 -0.61 31.06
C LEU A 13 2.63 -0.82 31.43
N ILE A 14 2.32 -1.06 32.71
CA ILE A 14 0.95 -1.35 33.18
C ILE A 14 0.23 -0.12 33.75
N LEU A 15 0.95 0.98 34.08
CA LEU A 15 0.42 2.08 34.88
C LEU A 15 -0.13 3.29 34.08
N CYS A 16 -0.07 3.28 32.75
CA CYS A 16 -0.68 4.34 31.93
C CYS A 16 -2.07 3.88 31.43
N ALA A 17 -3.09 4.13 32.22
CA ALA A 17 -4.46 3.70 31.90
C ALA A 17 -5.24 4.74 31.08
N SER A 18 -4.85 4.95 29.85
CA SER A 18 -5.78 5.48 28.85
C SER A 18 -6.58 4.32 28.24
N VAL A 19 -7.90 4.49 28.12
CA VAL A 19 -8.78 3.44 27.60
C VAL A 19 -8.86 3.57 26.09
N PHE A 20 -8.14 2.70 25.34
CA PHE A 20 -8.22 2.64 23.89
C PHE A 20 -9.03 1.41 23.48
N PRO A 21 -10.34 1.55 23.17
CA PRO A 21 -11.17 0.39 22.90
C PRO A 21 -11.02 -0.24 21.52
N GLN A 22 -10.21 0.27 20.60
CA GLN A 22 -10.05 -0.24 19.22
C GLN A 22 -8.66 0.07 18.66
N VAL A 23 -7.67 -0.69 19.11
CA VAL A 23 -6.25 -0.50 18.78
C VAL A 23 -5.90 -1.13 17.42
N GLU A 24 -6.70 -2.06 16.94
CA GLU A 24 -6.49 -2.72 15.65
C GLU A 24 -6.56 -1.73 14.48
N ASN A 25 -5.74 -2.00 13.44
CA ASN A 25 -5.65 -1.13 12.27
C ASN A 25 -6.86 -1.27 11.36
N VAL A 26 -7.23 -0.16 10.74
CA VAL A 26 -8.17 -0.13 9.62
C VAL A 26 -7.46 -0.69 8.37
N PRO A 27 -8.07 -1.60 7.59
CA PRO A 27 -7.49 -2.11 6.36
C PRO A 27 -7.10 -1.00 5.37
N LEU A 28 -5.97 -1.13 4.68
CA LEU A 28 -5.43 -0.09 3.78
C LEU A 28 -6.39 0.29 2.64
N ASN A 29 -7.22 -0.64 2.19
CA ASN A 29 -8.20 -0.42 1.13
C ASN A 29 -9.54 0.15 1.62
N HIS A 30 -9.66 0.49 2.91
CA HIS A 30 -10.90 1.00 3.47
C HIS A 30 -11.21 2.42 2.95
N PRO A 31 -12.47 2.73 2.52
CA PRO A 31 -12.84 4.02 1.95
C PRO A 31 -12.58 5.23 2.86
N VAL A 32 -12.51 5.01 4.18
CA VAL A 32 -12.26 6.10 5.15
C VAL A 32 -10.91 6.80 4.91
N TYR A 33 -9.89 6.11 4.39
CA TYR A 33 -8.61 6.75 4.06
C TYR A 33 -8.77 7.82 2.98
N THR A 34 -9.58 7.53 1.94
CA THR A 34 -9.88 8.52 0.89
C THR A 34 -10.66 9.70 1.47
N PHE A 35 -11.68 9.45 2.28
CA PHE A 35 -12.47 10.50 2.93
C PHE A 35 -11.59 11.39 3.83
N LEU A 36 -10.79 10.80 4.71
CA LEU A 36 -9.89 11.57 5.58
C LEU A 36 -8.85 12.35 4.78
N LYS A 37 -8.35 11.80 3.68
CA LYS A 37 -7.45 12.51 2.76
C LYS A 37 -8.10 13.75 2.16
N GLU A 38 -9.33 13.62 1.66
CA GLU A 38 -10.12 14.74 1.12
C GLU A 38 -10.34 15.80 2.21
N MET A 39 -10.68 15.40 3.45
CA MET A 39 -10.85 16.30 4.59
C MET A 39 -9.55 17.00 5.02
N LYS A 40 -8.41 16.31 4.96
CA LYS A 40 -7.11 16.93 5.23
C LYS A 40 -6.76 17.98 4.18
N VAL A 41 -6.92 17.68 2.90
CA VAL A 41 -6.60 18.61 1.80
C VAL A 41 -7.54 19.84 1.83
N LYS A 42 -8.79 19.64 2.28
CA LYS A 42 -9.75 20.73 2.54
C LYS A 42 -9.43 21.55 3.81
N ASN A 43 -8.40 21.17 4.60
CA ASN A 43 -8.05 21.74 5.91
C ASN A 43 -9.16 21.60 6.98
N ILE A 44 -10.03 20.62 6.85
CA ILE A 44 -10.99 20.23 7.90
C ILE A 44 -10.24 19.57 9.05
N ILE A 45 -9.33 18.64 8.75
CA ILE A 45 -8.41 18.06 9.73
C ILE A 45 -6.96 18.50 9.43
N PRO A 46 -6.12 18.73 10.46
CA PRO A 46 -4.79 19.32 10.27
C PRO A 46 -3.78 18.31 9.74
N TYR A 47 -3.97 17.04 9.98
CA TYR A 47 -2.98 15.99 9.71
C TYR A 47 -3.61 14.62 9.53
N ILE A 48 -2.97 13.76 8.72
CA ILE A 48 -3.20 12.32 8.63
C ILE A 48 -1.89 11.61 8.30
N SER A 49 -1.65 10.43 8.88
CA SER A 49 -0.47 9.61 8.56
C SER A 49 -0.73 8.82 7.27
N GLU A 50 -0.12 9.24 6.16
CA GLU A 50 -0.28 8.64 4.82
C GLU A 50 0.98 7.95 4.32
N ASP A 51 2.11 8.35 4.86
CA ASP A 51 3.44 7.88 4.47
C ASP A 51 3.67 6.40 4.79
N VAL A 52 3.21 5.95 5.95
CA VAL A 52 3.13 4.54 6.35
C VAL A 52 1.76 4.33 6.98
N PRO A 53 0.71 4.12 6.17
CA PRO A 53 -0.65 4.09 6.66
C PRO A 53 -0.88 2.86 7.55
N ASN A 54 -1.25 3.11 8.81
CA ASN A 54 -1.50 2.09 9.82
C ASN A 54 -2.46 2.59 10.90
N LEU A 55 -3.45 3.42 10.50
CA LEU A 55 -4.38 4.03 11.44
C LEU A 55 -5.17 2.98 12.21
N SER A 56 -5.14 3.10 13.52
CA SER A 56 -6.04 2.34 14.40
C SER A 56 -7.47 2.86 14.27
N ARG A 57 -8.47 2.02 14.56
CA ARG A 57 -9.89 2.43 14.51
C ARG A 57 -10.17 3.59 15.45
N PHE A 58 -9.57 3.65 16.64
CA PHE A 58 -9.73 4.78 17.54
C PHE A 58 -9.13 6.08 16.98
N GLN A 59 -7.99 6.03 16.25
CA GLN A 59 -7.42 7.21 15.59
C GLN A 59 -8.35 7.74 14.48
N VAL A 60 -8.96 6.85 13.71
CA VAL A 60 -9.99 7.23 12.74
C VAL A 60 -11.19 7.90 13.44
N LYS A 61 -11.63 7.34 14.57
CA LYS A 61 -12.69 7.97 15.40
C LYS A 61 -12.29 9.39 15.82
N ASP A 62 -11.05 9.61 16.24
CA ASP A 62 -10.59 10.93 16.67
C ASP A 62 -10.49 11.93 15.52
N TYR A 63 -10.08 11.49 14.32
CA TYR A 63 -10.19 12.33 13.13
C TYR A 63 -11.64 12.64 12.76
N LEU A 64 -12.54 11.68 12.86
CA LEU A 64 -13.96 11.92 12.60
C LEU A 64 -14.59 12.91 13.61
N LYS A 65 -14.15 12.94 14.88
CA LYS A 65 -14.57 13.98 15.84
C LYS A 65 -14.14 15.38 15.39
N GLN A 66 -12.91 15.52 14.87
CA GLN A 66 -12.44 16.81 14.33
C GLN A 66 -13.27 17.23 13.10
N VAL A 67 -13.66 16.28 12.24
CA VAL A 67 -14.58 16.55 11.13
C VAL A 67 -15.96 16.98 11.65
N GLU A 68 -16.48 16.35 12.72
CA GLU A 68 -17.78 16.67 13.32
C GLU A 68 -17.86 18.12 13.81
N GLU A 69 -16.76 18.67 14.31
CA GLU A 69 -16.69 20.09 14.75
C GLU A 69 -16.88 21.09 13.59
N LYS A 70 -16.66 20.66 12.34
CA LYS A 70 -16.72 21.52 11.14
C LYS A 70 -17.77 21.06 10.12
N LEU A 71 -18.83 20.37 10.53
CA LEU A 71 -19.88 19.85 9.64
C LEU A 71 -20.55 20.92 8.77
N ASN A 72 -20.57 22.19 9.21
CA ASN A 72 -21.11 23.32 8.45
C ASN A 72 -20.26 23.66 7.20
N GLU A 73 -19.01 23.24 7.15
CA GLU A 73 -18.09 23.45 6.01
C GLU A 73 -18.19 22.34 4.96
N LEU A 74 -18.92 21.25 5.27
CA LEU A 74 -19.07 20.10 4.41
C LEU A 74 -20.26 20.23 3.44
N SER A 75 -20.07 19.73 2.20
CA SER A 75 -21.16 19.50 1.25
C SER A 75 -22.14 18.43 1.78
N ASN A 76 -23.30 18.30 1.14
CA ASN A 76 -24.26 17.26 1.53
C ASN A 76 -23.71 15.85 1.32
N THR A 77 -22.96 15.62 0.24
CA THR A 77 -22.32 14.32 -0.04
C THR A 77 -21.27 13.99 1.01
N GLU A 78 -20.41 14.97 1.38
CA GLU A 78 -19.41 14.78 2.43
C GLU A 78 -20.03 14.49 3.79
N ARG A 79 -21.14 15.17 4.16
CA ARG A 79 -21.89 14.89 5.41
C ARG A 79 -22.44 13.46 5.42
N ASN A 80 -22.97 13.00 4.31
CA ASN A 80 -23.48 11.64 4.20
C ASN A 80 -22.33 10.61 4.31
N LEU A 81 -21.18 10.84 3.64
CA LEU A 81 -19.98 10.02 3.80
C LEU A 81 -19.49 10.02 5.26
N PHE A 82 -19.45 11.20 5.90
CA PHE A 82 -19.11 11.32 7.31
C PHE A 82 -20.06 10.46 8.18
N ASN A 83 -21.40 10.55 7.98
CA ASN A 83 -22.36 9.77 8.74
C ASN A 83 -22.19 8.26 8.54
N ARG A 84 -21.84 7.82 7.33
CA ARG A 84 -21.50 6.40 7.07
C ARG A 84 -20.27 5.96 7.87
N HIS A 85 -19.21 6.75 7.89
CA HIS A 85 -18.02 6.44 8.68
C HIS A 85 -18.27 6.58 10.18
N LYS A 86 -19.03 7.58 10.60
CA LYS A 86 -19.43 7.76 12.01
C LYS A 86 -20.13 6.52 12.55
N ALA A 87 -21.10 5.96 11.81
CA ALA A 87 -21.80 4.75 12.20
C ALA A 87 -20.85 3.57 12.45
N GLU A 88 -19.77 3.44 11.67
CA GLU A 88 -18.82 2.35 11.80
C GLU A 88 -17.77 2.54 12.90
N PHE A 89 -17.24 3.75 13.04
CA PHE A 89 -16.10 4.00 13.94
C PHE A 89 -16.50 4.64 15.28
N TYR A 90 -17.66 5.28 15.33
CA TYR A 90 -18.09 6.09 16.46
C TYR A 90 -19.29 5.48 17.18
N GLU A 91 -20.27 4.97 16.44
CA GLU A 91 -21.56 4.46 16.93
C GLU A 91 -21.67 2.93 16.79
N LEU A 92 -20.53 2.26 16.76
CA LEU A 92 -20.38 0.83 16.46
C LEU A 92 -21.28 -0.10 17.30
N PHE A 93 -21.69 0.30 18.50
CA PHE A 93 -22.49 -0.53 19.39
C PHE A 93 -23.94 -0.07 19.47
N ASP A 94 -24.33 0.92 18.67
CA ASP A 94 -25.70 1.35 18.59
C ASP A 94 -26.49 0.35 17.72
N SER A 95 -27.53 -0.26 18.32
CA SER A 95 -28.41 -1.22 17.64
C SER A 95 -29.19 -0.61 16.46
N GLU A 96 -29.31 0.72 16.41
CA GLU A 96 -29.89 1.40 15.25
C GLU A 96 -28.96 1.41 14.06
N ASN A 97 -27.64 1.43 14.30
CA ASN A 97 -26.61 1.58 13.29
C ASN A 97 -25.85 0.30 12.97
N THR A 98 -25.97 -0.75 13.79
CA THR A 98 -25.21 -2.00 13.67
C THR A 98 -26.11 -3.22 13.71
N THR A 99 -25.78 -4.24 12.93
CA THR A 99 -26.49 -5.53 12.96
C THR A 99 -25.50 -6.69 12.99
N TYR A 100 -25.97 -7.82 13.52
CA TYR A 100 -25.19 -9.06 13.66
C TYR A 100 -25.98 -10.23 13.08
N PHE A 101 -25.35 -11.08 12.28
CA PHE A 101 -26.02 -12.26 11.74
C PHE A 101 -26.35 -13.27 12.84
N PHE A 102 -25.38 -13.60 13.67
CA PHE A 102 -25.59 -14.42 14.86
C PHE A 102 -25.75 -13.55 16.10
N HIS A 103 -26.99 -13.40 16.54
CA HIS A 103 -27.34 -12.75 17.79
C HIS A 103 -28.32 -13.65 18.56
N PRO A 104 -28.13 -13.85 19.89
CA PRO A 104 -28.98 -14.74 20.69
C PRO A 104 -30.49 -14.42 20.67
N GLU A 105 -30.83 -13.18 20.41
CA GLU A 105 -32.22 -12.67 20.47
C GLU A 105 -32.85 -12.51 19.08
N LYS A 106 -32.16 -12.84 17.99
CA LYS A 106 -32.67 -12.70 16.62
C LYS A 106 -32.92 -14.05 15.97
N ASP A 107 -34.03 -14.16 15.26
CA ASP A 107 -34.29 -15.27 14.37
C ASP A 107 -33.56 -15.10 13.02
N PHE A 108 -33.46 -16.17 12.26
CA PHE A 108 -32.76 -16.20 10.98
C PHE A 108 -33.39 -15.25 9.94
N ASP A 109 -34.71 -15.14 9.90
CA ASP A 109 -35.44 -14.29 8.93
C ASP A 109 -35.13 -12.80 9.18
N THR A 110 -35.11 -12.40 10.45
CA THR A 110 -34.74 -11.04 10.88
C THR A 110 -33.28 -10.75 10.51
N SER A 111 -32.35 -11.68 10.81
CA SER A 111 -30.94 -11.54 10.46
C SER A 111 -30.74 -11.42 8.94
N LEU A 112 -31.43 -12.23 8.16
CA LEU A 112 -31.37 -12.17 6.70
C LEU A 112 -31.94 -10.87 6.14
N SER A 113 -33.06 -10.37 6.69
CA SER A 113 -33.65 -9.10 6.25
C SER A 113 -32.74 -7.91 6.55
N GLU A 114 -32.06 -7.92 7.70
CA GLU A 114 -31.12 -6.86 8.08
C GLU A 114 -29.80 -6.94 7.28
N ALA A 115 -29.46 -8.07 6.68
CA ALA A 115 -28.33 -8.18 5.74
C ALA A 115 -28.44 -7.20 4.57
N PHE A 116 -29.66 -6.84 4.16
CA PHE A 116 -29.95 -5.88 3.10
C PHE A 116 -30.22 -4.45 3.61
N SER A 117 -29.90 -4.16 4.86
CA SER A 117 -30.02 -2.81 5.42
C SER A 117 -28.75 -1.99 5.22
N ASN A 118 -28.82 -0.67 5.49
CA ASN A 118 -27.65 0.22 5.48
C ASN A 118 -26.90 0.27 6.82
N LYS A 119 -27.19 -0.66 7.74
CA LYS A 119 -26.44 -0.82 8.98
C LYS A 119 -25.03 -1.35 8.73
N VAL A 120 -24.13 -1.09 9.66
CA VAL A 120 -22.83 -1.78 9.76
C VAL A 120 -23.10 -3.23 10.10
N LYS A 121 -22.44 -4.15 9.40
CA LYS A 121 -22.72 -5.57 9.50
C LYS A 121 -21.54 -6.35 10.06
N TYR A 122 -21.82 -7.24 10.98
CA TYR A 122 -20.87 -8.24 11.47
C TYR A 122 -21.52 -9.62 11.46
N PHE A 123 -20.78 -10.62 11.04
CA PHE A 123 -21.23 -12.00 11.17
C PHE A 123 -21.44 -12.37 12.63
N TYR A 124 -20.51 -11.94 13.50
CA TYR A 124 -20.60 -12.04 14.95
C TYR A 124 -19.82 -10.89 15.60
N ALA A 125 -20.29 -10.39 16.73
CA ALA A 125 -19.50 -9.49 17.56
C ALA A 125 -19.74 -9.76 19.04
N TYR A 126 -18.69 -9.60 19.80
CA TYR A 126 -18.70 -9.65 21.27
C TYR A 126 -17.91 -8.47 21.82
N THR A 127 -18.45 -7.82 22.84
CA THR A 127 -17.84 -6.63 23.41
C THR A 127 -18.02 -6.62 24.91
N GLU A 128 -16.92 -6.48 25.61
CA GLU A 128 -16.83 -6.21 27.03
C GLU A 128 -15.80 -5.11 27.31
N GLU A 129 -15.73 -4.64 28.55
CA GLU A 129 -14.83 -3.54 28.96
C GLU A 129 -13.36 -3.78 28.60
N ASN A 130 -12.89 -5.03 28.62
CA ASN A 130 -11.50 -5.39 28.41
C ASN A 130 -11.23 -6.16 27.12
N ALA A 131 -12.27 -6.49 26.35
CA ALA A 131 -12.11 -7.26 25.13
C ALA A 131 -13.26 -7.00 24.15
N ASN A 132 -12.91 -6.90 22.88
CA ASN A 132 -13.88 -6.96 21.80
C ASN A 132 -13.40 -7.93 20.72
N VAL A 133 -14.35 -8.58 20.07
CA VAL A 133 -14.14 -9.51 18.96
C VAL A 133 -15.17 -9.19 17.90
N PHE A 134 -14.71 -8.92 16.70
CA PHE A 134 -15.53 -8.76 15.51
C PHE A 134 -15.18 -9.85 14.52
N VAL A 135 -16.19 -10.45 13.93
CA VAL A 135 -16.07 -11.44 12.87
C VAL A 135 -16.83 -10.95 11.67
N GLU A 136 -16.15 -10.80 10.55
CA GLU A 136 -16.74 -10.47 9.27
C GLU A 136 -16.60 -11.65 8.32
N MET A 137 -17.67 -11.97 7.60
CA MET A 137 -17.61 -12.87 6.44
C MET A 137 -17.34 -12.05 5.19
N LEU A 138 -16.35 -12.44 4.42
CA LEU A 138 -15.93 -11.75 3.20
C LEU A 138 -16.22 -12.63 1.99
N GLY A 139 -16.73 -12.03 0.93
CA GLY A 139 -16.92 -12.72 -0.34
C GLY A 139 -16.67 -11.78 -1.51
N ASN A 140 -15.95 -12.24 -2.52
CA ASN A 140 -15.75 -11.50 -3.74
C ASN A 140 -16.12 -12.38 -4.95
N TYR A 141 -16.64 -11.72 -5.97
CA TYR A 141 -16.81 -12.28 -7.29
C TYR A 141 -16.29 -11.31 -8.32
N TYR A 142 -15.50 -11.80 -9.26
CA TYR A 142 -14.91 -11.03 -10.35
C TYR A 142 -15.34 -11.63 -11.68
N TYR A 143 -15.78 -10.78 -12.58
CA TYR A 143 -15.94 -11.09 -13.99
C TYR A 143 -15.05 -10.18 -14.82
N GLY A 144 -14.09 -10.77 -15.52
CA GLY A 144 -13.20 -10.07 -16.45
C GLY A 144 -13.50 -10.46 -17.88
N GLN A 145 -13.62 -9.46 -18.75
CA GLN A 145 -13.77 -9.63 -20.20
C GLN A 145 -12.64 -8.86 -20.87
N GLN A 146 -11.72 -9.57 -21.52
CA GLN A 146 -10.70 -9.00 -22.39
C GLN A 146 -11.28 -8.83 -23.80
N PHE A 147 -10.96 -7.72 -24.47
CA PHE A 147 -11.37 -7.42 -25.84
C PHE A 147 -10.20 -7.40 -26.81
N GLU A 148 -9.02 -6.93 -26.39
CA GLU A 148 -7.77 -6.89 -27.13
C GLU A 148 -6.64 -7.46 -26.27
N PRO A 149 -5.66 -8.17 -26.85
CA PRO A 149 -5.52 -8.56 -28.27
C PRO A 149 -6.43 -9.70 -28.68
N TYR A 150 -7.01 -10.44 -27.74
CA TYR A 150 -7.91 -11.57 -27.97
C TYR A 150 -9.14 -11.46 -27.09
N VAL A 151 -10.28 -11.96 -27.57
CA VAL A 151 -11.53 -11.95 -26.81
C VAL A 151 -11.58 -13.18 -25.91
N ASN A 152 -11.28 -13.00 -24.63
CA ASN A 152 -11.32 -14.02 -23.60
C ASN A 152 -11.98 -13.51 -22.33
N ASN A 153 -12.40 -14.41 -21.45
CA ASN A 153 -12.97 -14.04 -20.16
C ASN A 153 -12.47 -14.92 -19.01
N ALA A 154 -12.60 -14.41 -17.81
CA ALA A 154 -12.36 -15.18 -16.59
C ALA A 154 -13.36 -14.78 -15.50
N HIS A 155 -13.62 -15.76 -14.63
CA HIS A 155 -14.39 -15.61 -13.42
C HIS A 155 -13.54 -16.01 -12.24
N LEU A 156 -13.46 -15.14 -11.22
CA LEU A 156 -12.84 -15.48 -9.95
C LEU A 156 -13.88 -15.36 -8.85
N PHE A 157 -13.75 -16.20 -7.86
CA PHE A 157 -14.55 -16.10 -6.64
C PHE A 157 -13.67 -16.44 -5.45
N ASP A 158 -13.85 -15.73 -4.37
CA ASP A 158 -13.23 -16.07 -3.09
C ASP A 158 -14.17 -15.80 -1.93
N ILE A 159 -13.97 -16.56 -0.87
CA ILE A 159 -14.69 -16.44 0.39
C ILE A 159 -13.70 -16.58 1.54
N GLY A 160 -13.97 -15.86 2.61
CA GLY A 160 -13.14 -15.89 3.80
C GLY A 160 -13.75 -15.22 4.99
N PHE A 161 -12.93 -15.08 6.02
CA PHE A 161 -13.31 -14.41 7.25
C PHE A 161 -12.21 -13.46 7.70
N ARG A 162 -12.65 -12.40 8.36
CA ARG A 162 -11.79 -11.49 9.12
C ARG A 162 -12.21 -11.49 10.57
N PHE A 163 -11.25 -11.76 11.44
CA PHE A 163 -11.37 -11.63 12.89
C PHE A 163 -10.51 -10.45 13.31
N HIS A 164 -11.08 -9.50 14.03
CA HIS A 164 -10.31 -8.38 14.56
C HIS A 164 -10.88 -7.89 15.89
N GLY A 165 -10.10 -7.11 16.59
CA GLY A 165 -10.52 -6.52 17.85
C GLY A 165 -9.34 -6.12 18.73
N THR A 166 -9.68 -5.73 19.96
CA THR A 166 -8.72 -5.35 20.98
C THR A 166 -8.97 -6.14 22.26
N VAL A 167 -7.92 -6.62 22.90
CA VAL A 167 -7.96 -7.24 24.23
C VAL A 167 -7.04 -6.49 25.19
N PHE A 168 -7.40 -6.51 26.48
CA PHE A 168 -6.66 -5.83 27.55
C PHE A 168 -6.43 -4.32 27.27
N LYS A 169 -7.31 -3.69 26.51
CA LYS A 169 -7.29 -2.25 26.17
C LYS A 169 -6.10 -1.78 25.31
N HIS A 170 -5.06 -2.59 25.17
CA HIS A 170 -3.79 -2.23 24.53
C HIS A 170 -3.35 -3.16 23.40
N LEU A 171 -3.90 -4.36 23.32
CA LEU A 171 -3.48 -5.37 22.37
C LEU A 171 -4.54 -5.54 21.26
N GLY A 172 -4.32 -4.88 20.15
CA GLY A 172 -5.10 -5.07 18.93
C GLY A 172 -4.66 -6.32 18.18
N TYR A 173 -5.60 -6.98 17.53
CA TYR A 173 -5.32 -8.14 16.69
C TYR A 173 -6.18 -8.14 15.43
N LYS A 174 -5.66 -8.79 14.39
CA LYS A 174 -6.36 -9.09 13.13
C LYS A 174 -5.92 -10.45 12.64
N LEU A 175 -6.85 -11.23 12.13
CA LEU A 175 -6.61 -12.42 11.30
C LEU A 175 -7.60 -12.39 10.16
N SER A 176 -7.11 -12.41 8.93
CA SER A 176 -7.92 -12.49 7.72
C SER A 176 -7.39 -13.60 6.83
N PHE A 177 -8.27 -14.43 6.31
CA PHE A 177 -7.93 -15.43 5.33
C PHE A 177 -9.03 -15.53 4.28
N MET A 178 -8.61 -15.73 3.05
CA MET A 178 -9.51 -15.90 1.91
C MET A 178 -9.01 -17.05 1.07
N LYS A 179 -9.95 -17.83 0.55
CA LYS A 179 -9.68 -18.90 -0.39
C LYS A 179 -10.56 -18.74 -1.61
N GLY A 180 -9.94 -18.83 -2.77
CA GLY A 180 -10.63 -18.63 -4.02
C GLY A 180 -10.20 -19.59 -5.12
N GLY A 181 -10.91 -19.48 -6.21
CA GLY A 181 -10.62 -20.20 -7.44
C GLY A 181 -11.01 -19.37 -8.66
N ALA A 182 -10.46 -19.75 -9.80
CA ALA A 182 -10.77 -19.12 -11.08
C ALA A 182 -11.26 -20.15 -12.10
N ALA A 183 -12.10 -19.70 -13.01
CA ALA A 183 -12.54 -20.42 -14.20
C ALA A 183 -12.41 -19.50 -15.42
N GLY A 184 -12.14 -20.10 -16.59
CA GLY A 184 -11.92 -19.35 -17.82
C GLY A 184 -10.44 -19.18 -18.14
N ASP A 185 -10.09 -18.06 -18.77
CA ASP A 185 -8.74 -17.79 -19.22
C ASP A 185 -7.83 -17.33 -18.07
N LYS A 186 -6.70 -18.01 -17.87
CA LYS A 186 -5.77 -17.76 -16.76
C LYS A 186 -5.11 -16.39 -16.90
N GLN A 187 -4.75 -15.96 -18.10
CA GLN A 187 -4.13 -14.64 -18.33
C GLN A 187 -5.10 -13.51 -18.02
N VAL A 188 -6.39 -13.67 -18.36
CA VAL A 188 -7.42 -12.71 -17.98
C VAL A 188 -7.62 -12.69 -16.46
N ALA A 189 -7.57 -13.84 -15.79
CA ALA A 189 -7.64 -13.89 -14.33
C ALA A 189 -6.50 -13.14 -13.66
N GLU A 190 -5.27 -13.31 -14.14
CA GLU A 190 -4.06 -12.60 -13.68
C GLU A 190 -4.14 -11.08 -13.95
N LEU A 191 -4.75 -10.69 -15.06
CA LEU A 191 -4.93 -9.30 -15.43
C LEU A 191 -5.91 -8.56 -14.48
N ILE A 192 -6.99 -9.23 -14.07
CA ILE A 192 -8.03 -8.62 -13.22
C ILE A 192 -7.79 -8.74 -11.72
N GLU A 193 -6.95 -9.69 -11.29
CA GLU A 193 -6.51 -9.85 -9.89
C GLU A 193 -5.03 -10.26 -9.84
N PRO A 194 -4.09 -9.32 -10.04
CA PRO A 194 -2.65 -9.64 -10.13
C PRO A 194 -2.07 -10.32 -8.88
N ARG A 195 -2.69 -10.17 -7.71
CA ARG A 195 -2.22 -10.82 -6.47
C ARG A 195 -2.25 -12.35 -6.53
N VAL A 196 -3.01 -12.94 -7.47
CA VAL A 196 -3.00 -14.41 -7.66
C VAL A 196 -1.61 -14.91 -8.04
N LEU A 197 -0.81 -14.10 -8.74
CA LEU A 197 0.59 -14.41 -9.08
C LEU A 197 1.49 -14.56 -7.85
N GLN A 198 1.08 -14.03 -6.70
CA GLN A 198 1.78 -14.16 -5.42
C GLN A 198 1.32 -15.39 -4.61
N SER A 199 0.40 -16.18 -5.14
CA SER A 199 -0.07 -17.43 -4.54
C SER A 199 0.67 -18.61 -5.14
N PHE A 200 1.40 -19.37 -4.30
CA PHE A 200 2.17 -20.53 -4.76
C PHE A 200 1.30 -21.56 -5.52
N LYS A 201 0.09 -21.81 -5.03
CA LYS A 201 -0.85 -22.73 -5.67
C LYS A 201 -1.28 -22.31 -7.07
N TRP A 202 -1.38 -21.00 -7.29
CA TRP A 202 -1.69 -20.46 -8.61
C TRP A 202 -0.53 -20.65 -9.59
N VAL A 203 0.68 -20.36 -9.15
CA VAL A 203 1.89 -20.42 -9.98
C VAL A 203 2.31 -21.86 -10.24
N GLU A 204 2.17 -22.77 -9.26
CA GLU A 204 2.52 -24.18 -9.38
C GLU A 204 1.66 -24.94 -10.40
N ASP A 205 0.40 -24.54 -10.57
CA ASP A 205 -0.60 -25.03 -11.52
C ASP A 205 -0.48 -26.50 -11.89
N SER A 206 -0.82 -27.37 -10.93
CA SER A 206 -0.75 -28.82 -11.11
C SER A 206 -2.10 -29.46 -11.49
N GLU A 207 -3.19 -28.68 -11.51
CA GLU A 207 -4.55 -29.16 -11.70
C GLU A 207 -5.40 -28.23 -12.60
N ASN A 208 -6.49 -28.77 -13.17
CA ASN A 208 -7.40 -28.03 -14.06
C ASN A 208 -8.19 -26.88 -13.41
N ILE A 209 -8.05 -26.66 -12.11
CA ILE A 209 -8.70 -25.58 -11.37
C ILE A 209 -7.62 -24.72 -10.72
N ALA A 210 -7.47 -23.50 -11.20
CA ALA A 210 -6.59 -22.53 -10.62
C ALA A 210 -7.13 -22.07 -9.25
N ASN A 211 -6.37 -22.31 -8.19
CA ASN A 211 -6.74 -21.95 -6.82
C ASN A 211 -5.77 -20.91 -6.28
N TYR A 212 -6.26 -20.02 -5.41
CA TYR A 212 -5.44 -19.04 -4.70
C TYR A 212 -5.90 -18.86 -3.26
N GLU A 213 -4.98 -18.41 -2.43
CA GLU A 213 -5.21 -18.17 -1.02
C GLU A 213 -4.49 -16.88 -0.59
N PHE A 214 -5.18 -16.05 0.20
CA PHE A 214 -4.60 -14.87 0.82
C PHE A 214 -4.76 -14.97 2.32
N THR A 215 -3.71 -14.62 3.05
CA THR A 215 -3.75 -14.57 4.51
C THR A 215 -2.96 -13.38 5.04
N GLU A 216 -3.56 -12.71 6.01
CA GLU A 216 -2.96 -11.63 6.77
C GLU A 216 -3.30 -11.82 8.25
N GLY A 217 -2.42 -11.38 9.14
CA GLY A 217 -2.72 -11.40 10.56
C GLY A 217 -1.60 -10.75 11.36
N TYR A 218 -1.96 -10.06 12.45
CA TYR A 218 -0.98 -9.41 13.33
C TYR A 218 -1.50 -9.29 14.76
N LEU A 219 -0.55 -9.04 15.65
CA LEU A 219 -0.76 -8.50 16.98
C LEU A 219 -0.11 -7.12 17.05
N LYS A 220 -0.82 -6.13 17.62
CA LYS A 220 -0.35 -4.76 17.79
C LYS A 220 -0.53 -4.34 19.25
N TYR A 221 0.57 -4.05 19.92
CA TYR A 221 0.54 -3.38 21.22
C TYR A 221 0.60 -1.86 21.00
N TYR A 222 -0.24 -1.11 21.70
CA TYR A 222 -0.30 0.34 21.64
C TYR A 222 -0.40 0.94 23.05
N THR A 223 0.30 2.05 23.28
CA THR A 223 0.24 2.78 24.54
C THR A 223 0.55 4.27 24.34
N GLU A 224 0.03 5.10 25.24
CA GLU A 224 0.34 6.52 25.38
C GLU A 224 1.01 6.76 26.74
N PRO A 225 2.36 6.67 26.81
CA PRO A 225 3.09 6.84 28.05
C PRO A 225 3.03 8.25 28.64
N ALA A 226 2.76 9.27 27.83
CA ALA A 226 2.61 10.67 28.21
C ALA A 226 1.65 11.38 27.23
N GLU A 227 1.25 12.58 27.57
CA GLU A 227 0.48 13.45 26.69
C GLU A 227 1.24 13.69 25.36
N ASP A 228 0.56 13.59 24.23
CA ASP A 228 1.10 13.68 22.87
C ASP A 228 2.18 12.65 22.51
N MET A 229 2.36 11.61 23.34
CA MET A 229 3.31 10.54 23.10
C MET A 229 2.61 9.23 22.80
N HIS A 230 2.81 8.70 21.60
CA HIS A 230 2.24 7.43 21.14
C HIS A 230 3.36 6.44 20.83
N LEU A 231 3.17 5.21 21.25
CA LEU A 231 4.10 4.12 20.97
C LEU A 231 3.32 2.88 20.55
N SER A 232 3.70 2.26 19.43
CA SER A 232 3.17 0.96 19.06
C SER A 232 4.25 0.00 18.59
N ILE A 233 4.00 -1.29 18.86
CA ILE A 233 4.79 -2.40 18.33
C ILE A 233 3.82 -3.38 17.68
N GLN A 234 4.09 -3.74 16.43
CA GLN A 234 3.26 -4.65 15.67
C GLN A 234 4.10 -5.83 15.17
N LEU A 235 3.57 -7.03 15.27
CA LEU A 235 4.19 -8.26 14.77
C LEU A 235 3.15 -9.04 13.97
N GLY A 236 3.48 -9.43 12.75
CA GLY A 236 2.55 -10.21 11.93
C GLY A 236 2.89 -10.23 10.46
N ARG A 237 1.87 -10.53 9.66
CA ARG A 237 1.90 -10.61 8.20
C ARG A 237 0.86 -9.69 7.60
N GLU A 238 1.27 -8.74 6.79
CA GLU A 238 0.37 -7.76 6.18
C GLU A 238 0.97 -7.12 4.92
N TYR A 239 0.12 -6.67 3.99
CA TYR A 239 0.54 -5.76 2.93
C TYR A 239 0.95 -4.42 3.53
N LYS A 240 2.09 -3.89 3.08
CA LYS A 240 2.62 -2.60 3.56
C LYS A 240 2.93 -1.68 2.39
N THR A 241 2.74 -0.39 2.63
CA THR A 241 3.20 0.68 1.73
C THR A 241 4.05 1.67 2.52
N ALA A 242 5.02 2.31 1.87
CA ALA A 242 5.84 3.34 2.51
C ALA A 242 6.26 4.43 1.52
N GLY A 243 6.36 5.68 2.02
CA GLY A 243 6.64 6.88 1.24
C GLY A 243 5.39 7.62 0.78
N TYR A 244 5.57 8.79 0.17
CA TYR A 244 4.51 9.54 -0.49
C TYR A 244 4.40 9.15 -1.97
N GLY A 245 3.24 9.37 -2.55
CA GLY A 245 2.88 9.12 -3.93
C GLY A 245 1.36 8.96 -4.05
N TYR A 246 0.77 9.56 -5.07
CA TYR A 246 -0.67 9.48 -5.34
C TYR A 246 -1.04 8.30 -6.24
N GLY A 247 -0.22 8.02 -7.26
CA GLY A 247 -0.41 6.87 -8.15
C GLY A 247 0.21 5.60 -7.59
N SER A 248 1.52 5.61 -7.44
CA SER A 248 2.30 4.55 -6.80
C SER A 248 3.44 5.19 -6.01
N LYS A 249 4.23 4.41 -5.28
CA LYS A 249 5.24 4.94 -4.37
C LYS A 249 6.64 4.46 -4.75
N LEU A 250 7.65 5.33 -4.62
CA LEU A 250 9.05 5.00 -4.91
C LEU A 250 9.67 4.06 -3.87
N VAL A 251 9.22 4.12 -2.61
CA VAL A 251 9.85 3.38 -1.50
C VAL A 251 9.26 1.98 -1.36
N LEU A 252 7.95 1.86 -1.15
CA LEU A 252 7.25 0.58 -1.10
C LEU A 252 5.85 0.76 -1.68
N SER A 253 5.61 0.23 -2.86
CA SER A 253 4.38 0.46 -3.62
C SER A 253 3.15 -0.19 -2.98
N GLY A 254 3.31 -1.35 -2.38
CA GLY A 254 2.22 -2.19 -1.88
C GLY A 254 1.76 -3.26 -2.87
N ASP A 255 2.34 -3.31 -4.07
CA ASP A 255 2.08 -4.34 -5.08
C ASP A 255 2.85 -5.64 -4.79
N ASN A 256 3.78 -5.60 -3.84
CA ASN A 256 4.59 -6.73 -3.39
C ASN A 256 3.76 -7.72 -2.55
N PRO A 257 4.25 -8.97 -2.39
CA PRO A 257 3.69 -9.92 -1.43
C PRO A 257 3.66 -9.35 -0.01
N PRO A 258 2.75 -9.84 0.86
CA PRO A 258 2.71 -9.39 2.24
C PRO A 258 4.04 -9.68 2.95
N LEU A 259 4.48 -8.75 3.80
CA LEU A 259 5.65 -8.90 4.64
C LEU A 259 5.31 -9.62 5.94
N ASP A 260 6.14 -10.58 6.35
CA ASP A 260 6.19 -11.07 7.73
C ASP A 260 7.11 -10.14 8.51
N PHE A 261 6.57 -9.31 9.42
CA PHE A 261 7.31 -8.16 9.93
C PHE A 261 7.17 -7.95 11.44
N ILE A 262 8.15 -7.24 11.99
CA ILE A 262 8.04 -6.48 13.22
C ILE A 262 8.12 -4.99 12.89
N GLY A 263 7.17 -4.21 13.41
CA GLY A 263 7.09 -2.76 13.22
C GLY A 263 7.10 -2.03 14.56
N PHE A 264 7.69 -0.86 14.57
CA PHE A 264 7.75 0.04 15.70
C PHE A 264 7.38 1.45 15.23
N ASP A 265 6.39 2.08 15.89
CA ASP A 265 6.01 3.47 15.65
C ASP A 265 6.13 4.26 16.95
N PHE A 266 6.72 5.42 16.85
CA PHE A 266 6.85 6.39 17.91
C PHE A 266 6.46 7.78 17.40
N ASN A 267 5.53 8.44 18.12
CA ASN A 267 5.13 9.81 17.87
C ASN A 267 5.26 10.62 19.16
N TYR A 268 5.85 11.79 19.08
CA TYR A 268 5.91 12.73 20.17
C TYR A 268 5.89 14.17 19.63
N GLY A 269 4.78 14.86 19.84
CA GLY A 269 4.56 16.18 19.27
C GLY A 269 4.72 16.17 17.74
N ILE A 270 5.62 16.99 17.22
CA ILE A 270 5.91 17.08 15.78
C ILE A 270 6.78 15.93 15.26
N VAL A 271 7.43 15.15 16.13
CA VAL A 271 8.36 14.08 15.74
C VAL A 271 7.61 12.77 15.59
N LYS A 272 7.77 12.15 14.46
CA LYS A 272 7.23 10.81 14.16
C LYS A 272 8.34 9.92 13.63
N PHE A 273 8.44 8.72 14.20
CA PHE A 273 9.43 7.75 13.80
C PHE A 273 8.77 6.40 13.56
N THR A 274 9.09 5.77 12.43
CA THR A 274 8.61 4.43 12.07
C THR A 274 9.80 3.56 11.70
N SER A 275 9.83 2.35 12.22
CA SER A 275 10.79 1.31 11.86
C SER A 275 10.05 0.02 11.54
N ILE A 276 10.40 -0.63 10.43
CA ILE A 276 9.83 -1.91 10.00
C ILE A 276 10.99 -2.82 9.62
N HIS A 277 11.00 -4.03 10.14
CA HIS A 277 11.87 -5.09 9.66
C HIS A 277 11.00 -6.25 9.20
N GLY A 278 10.98 -6.50 7.89
CA GLY A 278 10.15 -7.51 7.28
C GLY A 278 10.95 -8.57 6.54
N SER A 279 10.42 -9.78 6.50
CA SER A 279 10.85 -10.84 5.60
C SER A 279 9.81 -11.06 4.51
N THR A 280 10.29 -11.41 3.33
CA THR A 280 9.50 -11.74 2.16
C THR A 280 10.19 -12.87 1.40
N VAL A 281 9.63 -13.27 0.28
CA VAL A 281 10.18 -14.33 -0.56
C VAL A 281 11.08 -13.74 -1.65
N GLY A 282 12.12 -14.48 -2.01
CA GLY A 282 12.91 -14.23 -3.21
C GLY A 282 12.16 -14.63 -4.48
N ASP A 283 12.88 -14.83 -5.57
CA ASP A 283 12.29 -15.23 -6.84
C ASP A 283 11.69 -16.64 -6.75
N PHE A 284 10.68 -16.89 -7.59
CA PHE A 284 10.04 -18.19 -7.64
C PHE A 284 10.99 -19.24 -8.23
N SER A 285 11.07 -20.40 -7.58
CA SER A 285 11.71 -21.60 -8.13
C SER A 285 10.96 -22.86 -7.77
N TYR A 286 10.82 -23.76 -8.76
CA TYR A 286 10.35 -25.13 -8.50
C TYR A 286 11.36 -25.94 -7.67
N ASN A 287 12.65 -25.63 -7.79
CA ASN A 287 13.70 -26.26 -7.00
C ASN A 287 13.74 -25.65 -5.59
N MET A 288 13.36 -26.44 -4.59
CA MET A 288 13.34 -25.99 -3.19
C MET A 288 14.70 -25.48 -2.68
N SER A 289 15.81 -25.99 -3.22
CA SER A 289 17.16 -25.57 -2.82
C SER A 289 17.56 -24.18 -3.33
N GLU A 290 16.84 -23.65 -4.29
CA GLU A 290 17.05 -22.31 -4.86
C GLU A 290 16.16 -21.25 -4.21
N ARG A 291 15.17 -21.68 -3.43
CA ARG A 291 14.28 -20.78 -2.71
C ARG A 291 15.02 -20.11 -1.57
N TYR A 292 14.91 -18.79 -1.47
CA TYR A 292 15.55 -18.01 -0.42
C TYR A 292 14.62 -16.98 0.18
N THR A 293 14.90 -16.60 1.43
CA THR A 293 14.22 -15.51 2.11
C THR A 293 14.93 -14.20 1.80
N LYS A 294 14.16 -13.21 1.42
CA LYS A 294 14.61 -11.83 1.25
C LYS A 294 14.09 -10.99 2.42
N TYR A 295 14.86 -10.04 2.84
CA TYR A 295 14.50 -9.13 3.93
C TYR A 295 14.46 -7.70 3.42
N TRP A 296 13.53 -6.93 3.95
CA TRP A 296 13.40 -5.50 3.75
C TRP A 296 13.30 -4.81 5.11
N ALA A 297 14.27 -3.97 5.42
CA ALA A 297 14.24 -3.17 6.64
C ALA A 297 14.13 -1.69 6.27
N PHE A 298 13.46 -0.92 7.14
CA PHE A 298 13.02 0.43 6.86
C PHE A 298 13.01 1.26 8.14
N ASN A 299 13.60 2.44 8.09
CA ASN A 299 13.54 3.47 9.13
C ASN A 299 13.11 4.80 8.51
N ARG A 300 12.27 5.54 9.21
CA ARG A 300 11.83 6.86 8.78
C ARG A 300 11.64 7.80 9.96
N LEU A 301 12.27 8.96 9.88
CA LEU A 301 12.04 10.10 10.76
C LEU A 301 11.26 11.16 10.00
N LYS A 302 10.13 11.61 10.56
CA LYS A 302 9.30 12.68 10.01
C LYS A 302 9.09 13.78 11.04
N LEU A 303 9.16 15.03 10.57
CA LEU A 303 8.73 16.22 11.29
C LEU A 303 7.43 16.71 10.66
N SER A 304 6.36 16.76 11.46
CA SER A 304 5.02 17.16 11.03
C SER A 304 4.66 18.51 11.65
N PHE A 305 4.53 19.51 10.80
CA PHE A 305 4.09 20.86 11.19
C PHE A 305 2.64 21.02 10.72
N GLU A 306 1.71 20.80 11.63
CA GLU A 306 0.27 20.82 11.34
C GLU A 306 -0.15 22.06 10.55
N ASN A 307 -1.01 21.87 9.54
CA ASN A 307 -1.49 22.90 8.59
C ASN A 307 -0.40 23.61 7.79
N LEU A 308 0.84 23.11 7.82
CA LEU A 308 1.94 23.69 7.04
C LEU A 308 2.56 22.65 6.09
N PHE A 309 3.39 21.78 6.62
CA PHE A 309 4.07 20.75 5.84
C PHE A 309 4.61 19.63 6.73
N ASP A 310 4.82 18.49 6.13
CA ASP A 310 5.58 17.36 6.68
C ASP A 310 6.88 17.22 5.90
N VAL A 311 7.99 17.00 6.58
CA VAL A 311 9.27 16.62 5.96
C VAL A 311 9.75 15.32 6.56
N GLY A 312 10.24 14.43 5.72
CA GLY A 312 10.75 13.13 6.11
C GLY A 312 12.11 12.82 5.53
N ILE A 313 12.87 12.06 6.29
CA ILE A 313 14.05 11.35 5.84
C ILE A 313 13.87 9.89 6.21
N GLY A 314 14.14 9.00 5.28
CA GLY A 314 14.07 7.57 5.53
C GLY A 314 15.16 6.83 4.79
N GLU A 315 15.41 5.65 5.27
CA GLU A 315 16.32 4.68 4.69
C GLU A 315 15.66 3.32 4.63
N ASN A 316 16.05 2.52 3.67
CA ASN A 316 15.66 1.13 3.60
C ASN A 316 16.81 0.29 3.07
N ILE A 317 16.77 -1.00 3.34
CA ILE A 317 17.77 -1.94 2.89
C ILE A 317 17.14 -3.28 2.52
N VAL A 318 17.55 -3.82 1.38
CA VAL A 318 17.21 -5.18 0.95
C VAL A 318 18.43 -6.07 1.12
N TYR A 319 18.25 -7.23 1.74
CA TYR A 319 19.30 -8.21 1.93
C TYR A 319 18.75 -9.65 1.90
N SER A 320 19.62 -10.61 1.61
CA SER A 320 19.26 -12.03 1.48
C SER A 320 20.44 -12.94 1.81
N GLY A 321 20.30 -14.24 1.56
CA GLY A 321 21.39 -15.23 1.65
C GLY A 321 21.86 -15.54 3.06
N ARG A 322 21.21 -15.02 4.11
CA ARG A 322 21.53 -15.22 5.53
C ARG A 322 20.31 -15.04 6.42
N GLY A 323 20.46 -15.30 7.73
CA GLY A 323 19.42 -14.99 8.72
C GLY A 323 19.27 -13.49 9.00
N ILE A 324 18.37 -13.16 9.94
CA ILE A 324 18.10 -11.77 10.34
C ILE A 324 19.41 -11.09 10.81
N GLU A 325 19.71 -9.94 10.20
CA GLU A 325 20.82 -9.09 10.60
C GLU A 325 20.39 -8.16 11.74
N LEU A 326 20.97 -8.37 12.93
CA LEU A 326 20.58 -7.60 14.12
C LEU A 326 20.88 -6.11 14.01
N GLY A 327 21.87 -5.73 13.20
CA GLY A 327 22.18 -4.33 12.92
C GLY A 327 21.03 -3.60 12.21
N TYR A 328 20.28 -4.31 11.37
CA TYR A 328 19.11 -3.77 10.64
C TYR A 328 17.80 -3.91 11.42
N LEU A 329 17.80 -4.69 12.49
CA LEU A 329 16.65 -4.76 13.41
C LEU A 329 16.63 -3.56 14.38
N SER A 330 17.76 -2.88 14.56
CA SER A 330 17.85 -1.74 15.48
C SER A 330 17.12 -0.51 14.89
N PRO A 331 16.11 0.05 15.54
CA PRO A 331 15.42 1.23 15.06
C PRO A 331 16.27 2.51 15.12
N LEU A 332 17.39 2.50 15.83
CA LEU A 332 18.32 3.62 15.98
C LEU A 332 19.58 3.46 15.11
N GLY A 333 19.69 2.36 14.37
CA GLY A 333 20.79 2.13 13.44
C GLY A 333 20.65 2.95 12.17
N PHE A 334 21.75 3.54 11.67
CA PHE A 334 21.76 4.12 10.31
C PHE A 334 22.25 3.04 9.35
N TYR A 335 21.37 2.52 8.50
CA TYR A 335 21.61 1.29 7.73
C TYR A 335 22.83 1.38 6.83
N LYS A 336 23.07 2.51 6.17
CA LYS A 336 24.25 2.66 5.32
C LYS A 336 25.57 2.55 6.10
N PHE A 337 25.62 3.02 7.34
CA PHE A 337 26.82 2.84 8.19
C PHE A 337 26.96 1.39 8.69
N VAL A 338 25.84 0.75 9.00
CA VAL A 338 25.84 -0.68 9.35
C VAL A 338 26.35 -1.50 8.16
N GLU A 339 25.80 -1.28 6.97
CA GLU A 339 26.16 -1.97 5.72
C GLU A 339 27.66 -1.86 5.43
N VAL A 340 28.21 -0.64 5.46
CA VAL A 340 29.65 -0.43 5.28
C VAL A 340 30.49 -1.20 6.31
N SER A 341 30.01 -1.27 7.58
CA SER A 341 30.71 -1.99 8.64
C SER A 341 30.72 -3.52 8.45
N ILE A 342 29.75 -4.05 7.69
CA ILE A 342 29.61 -5.48 7.37
C ILE A 342 29.98 -5.82 5.92
N GLN A 343 30.83 -4.99 5.29
CA GLN A 343 31.46 -5.20 3.97
C GLN A 343 30.63 -4.77 2.75
N ASP A 344 29.66 -3.83 2.89
CA ASP A 344 28.97 -3.17 1.78
C ASP A 344 28.39 -4.18 0.75
N ARG A 345 27.59 -5.12 1.24
CA ARG A 345 27.11 -6.26 0.45
C ARG A 345 25.62 -6.26 0.18
N ASP A 346 24.90 -5.29 0.74
CA ASP A 346 23.44 -5.22 0.71
C ASP A 346 22.96 -4.01 -0.10
N ASN A 347 21.69 -3.96 -0.45
CA ASN A 347 21.12 -2.87 -1.25
C ASN A 347 20.47 -1.84 -0.34
N ALA A 348 21.24 -0.83 0.10
CA ALA A 348 20.78 0.24 0.98
C ALA A 348 20.41 1.50 0.20
N ASN A 349 19.26 2.07 0.53
CA ASN A 349 18.70 3.23 -0.12
C ASN A 349 18.35 4.31 0.90
N LEU A 350 18.46 5.57 0.49
CA LEU A 350 18.07 6.75 1.27
C LEU A 350 17.00 7.54 0.51
N TYR A 351 16.05 8.15 1.20
CA TYR A 351 15.08 9.03 0.56
C TYR A 351 14.71 10.23 1.44
N PHE A 352 14.26 11.27 0.78
CA PHE A 352 13.72 12.47 1.37
C PHE A 352 12.34 12.73 0.82
N ASP A 353 11.42 13.16 1.65
CA ASP A 353 10.08 13.48 1.20
C ASP A 353 9.50 14.73 1.87
N LEU A 354 8.52 15.31 1.19
CA LEU A 354 7.81 16.52 1.59
C LEU A 354 6.33 16.37 1.23
N GLN A 355 5.46 16.81 2.13
CA GLN A 355 4.04 17.01 1.85
C GLN A 355 3.62 18.38 2.39
N THR A 356 2.82 19.13 1.64
CA THR A 356 2.34 20.45 2.06
C THR A 356 0.89 20.43 2.51
N SER A 357 0.49 21.36 3.38
CA SER A 357 -0.90 21.49 3.86
C SER A 357 -1.32 22.96 4.05
N PHE A 358 -0.50 23.93 3.62
CA PHE A 358 -0.73 25.34 3.90
C PHE A 358 -1.69 26.03 2.91
N ILE A 359 -2.07 25.36 1.82
CA ILE A 359 -3.03 25.89 0.84
C ILE A 359 -4.32 25.06 0.94
N PRO A 360 -5.45 25.65 1.35
CA PRO A 360 -6.71 24.94 1.36
C PRO A 360 -7.06 24.34 -0.01
N ASN A 361 -7.58 23.15 -0.03
CA ASN A 361 -7.96 22.38 -1.22
C ASN A 361 -6.79 21.99 -2.14
N LEU A 362 -5.52 22.31 -1.81
CA LEU A 362 -4.38 21.99 -2.67
C LEU A 362 -3.20 21.47 -1.83
N GLU A 363 -2.77 20.28 -2.14
CA GLU A 363 -1.62 19.62 -1.52
C GLU A 363 -0.58 19.28 -2.57
N PHE A 364 0.70 19.44 -2.21
CA PHE A 364 1.83 18.97 -3.00
C PHE A 364 2.58 17.89 -2.24
N GLN A 365 3.04 16.87 -2.96
CA GLN A 365 3.96 15.85 -2.47
C GLN A 365 5.22 15.82 -3.33
N ALA A 366 6.35 15.55 -2.69
CA ALA A 366 7.62 15.34 -3.36
C ALA A 366 8.39 14.22 -2.66
N THR A 367 8.99 13.30 -3.43
CA THR A 367 9.89 12.27 -2.94
C THR A 367 11.14 12.26 -3.80
N PHE A 368 12.31 12.26 -3.17
CA PHE A 368 13.61 12.07 -3.80
C PHE A 368 14.26 10.82 -3.24
N PHE A 369 14.55 9.85 -4.09
CA PHE A 369 15.07 8.53 -3.74
C PHE A 369 16.49 8.36 -4.28
N LEU A 370 17.38 7.89 -3.43
CA LEU A 370 18.81 7.68 -3.68
C LEU A 370 19.14 6.20 -3.47
N ASP A 371 19.45 5.49 -4.53
CA ASP A 371 19.83 4.08 -4.50
C ASP A 371 21.35 3.89 -4.28
N GLU A 372 22.17 4.87 -4.62
CA GLU A 372 23.60 4.91 -4.30
C GLU A 372 24.08 6.32 -3.97
N ASN A 373 25.29 6.41 -3.37
CA ASN A 373 25.87 7.70 -2.99
C ASN A 373 26.29 8.53 -4.22
N ILE A 374 25.52 9.57 -4.51
CA ILE A 374 25.76 10.48 -5.63
C ILE A 374 26.73 11.61 -5.29
N LEU A 375 27.06 11.85 -4.02
CA LEU A 375 27.83 13.02 -3.59
C LEU A 375 29.21 13.09 -4.25
N SER A 376 29.83 11.95 -4.52
CA SER A 376 31.11 11.86 -5.23
C SER A 376 31.00 12.06 -6.74
N ASN A 377 29.80 11.97 -7.31
CA ASN A 377 29.56 11.90 -8.75
C ASN A 377 28.71 13.04 -9.31
N LEU A 378 28.47 14.10 -8.52
CA LEU A 378 27.61 15.23 -8.91
C LEU A 378 28.08 15.98 -10.17
N GLN A 379 29.37 15.86 -10.54
CA GLN A 379 29.94 16.51 -11.74
C GLN A 379 29.52 15.82 -13.05
N ASN A 380 29.16 14.54 -13.00
CA ASN A 380 28.67 13.80 -14.17
C ASN A 380 27.38 13.04 -13.80
N LEU A 381 26.26 13.67 -14.08
CA LEU A 381 24.94 13.14 -13.76
C LEU A 381 24.57 11.90 -14.60
N ASP A 382 25.26 11.66 -15.70
CA ASP A 382 25.00 10.51 -16.58
C ASP A 382 25.75 9.24 -16.16
N LEU A 383 26.61 9.29 -15.14
CA LEU A 383 27.22 8.07 -14.60
C LEU A 383 26.16 7.06 -14.14
N TYR A 384 26.39 5.78 -14.47
CA TYR A 384 25.49 4.70 -14.03
C TYR A 384 25.32 4.63 -12.51
N LYS A 385 26.32 5.08 -11.75
CA LYS A 385 26.28 5.17 -10.27
C LYS A 385 25.31 6.24 -9.73
N ASN A 386 24.82 7.15 -10.58
CA ASN A 386 23.84 8.15 -10.17
C ASN A 386 22.42 7.56 -10.21
N LYS A 387 22.19 6.54 -9.41
CA LYS A 387 20.90 5.86 -9.27
C LYS A 387 19.96 6.73 -8.42
N THR A 388 19.20 7.57 -9.08
CA THR A 388 18.25 8.48 -8.44
C THR A 388 16.87 8.37 -9.04
N ALA A 389 15.84 8.52 -8.21
CA ALA A 389 14.47 8.69 -8.66
C ALA A 389 13.82 9.87 -7.95
N TYR A 390 12.85 10.49 -8.59
CA TYR A 390 12.05 11.53 -7.96
C TYR A 390 10.61 11.47 -8.44
N GLN A 391 9.72 11.87 -7.56
CA GLN A 391 8.29 11.90 -7.75
C GLN A 391 7.76 13.23 -7.21
N LEU A 392 6.94 13.91 -8.02
CA LEU A 392 6.36 15.20 -7.71
C LEU A 392 4.88 15.15 -8.06
N GLY A 393 4.02 15.44 -7.09
CA GLY A 393 2.59 15.37 -7.30
C GLY A 393 1.82 16.53 -6.69
N ALA A 394 0.62 16.73 -7.18
CA ALA A 394 -0.35 17.69 -6.67
C ALA A 394 -1.73 17.04 -6.58
N PHE A 395 -2.43 17.33 -5.50
CA PHE A 395 -3.82 16.95 -5.28
C PHE A 395 -4.65 18.21 -5.05
N TRP A 396 -5.59 18.46 -5.95
CA TRP A 396 -6.53 19.57 -5.88
C TRP A 396 -7.94 19.04 -5.61
N TYR A 397 -8.41 19.23 -4.40
CA TYR A 397 -9.78 18.87 -3.98
C TYR A 397 -10.73 20.06 -4.21
N GLU A 398 -12.00 19.78 -4.52
CA GLU A 398 -12.98 20.79 -4.95
C GLU A 398 -12.45 21.66 -6.11
N ALA A 399 -11.77 21.00 -7.05
CA ALA A 399 -11.17 21.64 -8.20
C ALA A 399 -12.20 22.46 -8.97
N PHE A 400 -11.80 23.65 -9.43
CA PHE A 400 -12.67 24.61 -10.12
C PHE A 400 -13.93 25.00 -9.32
N THR A 401 -13.90 24.93 -7.99
CA THR A 401 -15.03 25.16 -7.08
C THR A 401 -16.18 24.16 -7.23
N LEU A 402 -15.92 23.01 -7.83
CA LEU A 402 -16.88 21.91 -7.93
C LEU A 402 -16.74 21.01 -6.69
N GLU A 403 -17.76 21.03 -5.84
CA GLU A 403 -17.83 20.19 -4.65
C GLU A 403 -17.56 18.72 -5.00
N ASN A 404 -16.81 18.01 -4.14
CA ASN A 404 -16.53 16.58 -4.24
C ASN A 404 -15.70 16.14 -5.46
N LEU A 405 -15.11 17.08 -6.21
CA LEU A 405 -14.23 16.79 -7.34
C LEU A 405 -12.76 16.76 -6.87
N SER A 406 -12.10 15.65 -7.12
CA SER A 406 -10.68 15.43 -6.86
C SER A 406 -9.90 15.41 -8.18
N LEU A 407 -8.85 16.22 -8.29
CA LEU A 407 -7.89 16.16 -9.38
C LEU A 407 -6.50 15.84 -8.81
N ILE A 408 -5.84 14.86 -9.39
CA ILE A 408 -4.47 14.48 -9.06
C ILE A 408 -3.63 14.57 -10.32
N PHE A 409 -2.43 15.09 -10.16
CA PHE A 409 -1.38 15.07 -11.18
C PHE A 409 -0.08 14.69 -10.51
N GLU A 410 0.66 13.73 -11.11
CA GLU A 410 1.94 13.28 -10.58
C GLU A 410 2.91 12.99 -11.72
N TYR A 411 4.17 13.34 -11.53
CA TYR A 411 5.28 12.98 -12.40
C TYR A 411 6.33 12.20 -11.62
N THR A 412 6.66 11.01 -12.13
CA THR A 412 7.69 10.13 -11.59
C THR A 412 8.78 9.92 -12.62
N LYS A 413 10.05 10.03 -12.22
CA LYS A 413 11.19 9.67 -13.04
C LYS A 413 12.14 8.78 -12.26
N ILE A 414 12.52 7.67 -12.87
CA ILE A 414 13.43 6.67 -12.32
C ILE A 414 14.60 6.50 -13.32
N ARG A 415 15.80 6.84 -12.88
CA ARG A 415 16.99 6.75 -13.73
C ARG A 415 17.40 5.30 -13.99
N PRO A 416 18.28 5.07 -15.01
CA PRO A 416 18.84 3.76 -15.24
C PRO A 416 19.45 3.13 -13.98
N PHE A 417 19.34 1.80 -13.84
CA PHE A 417 19.90 0.97 -12.78
C PHE A 417 19.32 1.19 -11.36
N VAL A 418 18.41 2.16 -11.14
CA VAL A 418 17.72 2.28 -9.86
C VAL A 418 17.02 0.97 -9.52
N TYR A 419 17.04 0.56 -8.26
CA TYR A 419 16.53 -0.71 -7.75
C TYR A 419 17.38 -1.97 -8.08
N SER A 420 18.35 -1.89 -9.02
CA SER A 420 19.22 -3.01 -9.33
C SER A 420 20.41 -3.10 -8.37
N HIS A 421 20.90 -4.31 -8.13
CA HIS A 421 22.06 -4.56 -7.29
C HIS A 421 23.04 -5.52 -7.99
N VAL A 422 24.34 -5.46 -7.62
CA VAL A 422 25.36 -6.35 -8.18
C VAL A 422 25.10 -7.82 -7.82
N ASP A 423 24.62 -8.08 -6.62
CA ASP A 423 24.05 -9.36 -6.22
C ASP A 423 22.54 -9.35 -6.55
N ILE A 424 22.16 -10.15 -7.51
CA ILE A 424 20.77 -10.24 -7.99
C ILE A 424 19.77 -10.64 -6.88
N GLN A 425 20.23 -11.40 -5.88
CA GLN A 425 19.38 -11.75 -4.74
C GLN A 425 19.02 -10.55 -3.87
N ASN A 426 19.79 -9.46 -3.92
CA ASN A 426 19.56 -8.21 -3.19
C ASN A 426 18.91 -7.11 -4.05
N THR A 427 18.48 -7.43 -5.27
CA THR A 427 17.67 -6.54 -6.10
C THR A 427 16.38 -6.15 -5.36
N TYR A 428 15.87 -4.96 -5.63
CA TYR A 428 14.69 -4.38 -4.95
C TYR A 428 13.38 -5.03 -5.40
N THR A 429 13.31 -6.36 -5.30
CA THR A 429 12.17 -7.18 -5.69
C THR A 429 11.76 -8.14 -4.59
N ALA A 430 10.52 -8.61 -4.66
CA ALA A 430 10.02 -9.77 -3.93
C ALA A 430 9.07 -10.55 -4.84
N TRP A 431 9.26 -11.86 -4.97
CA TRP A 431 8.47 -12.70 -5.87
C TRP A 431 8.36 -12.08 -7.27
N GLU A 432 9.50 -11.69 -7.84
CA GLU A 432 9.62 -11.04 -9.16
C GLU A 432 8.89 -9.68 -9.30
N THR A 433 8.23 -9.20 -8.25
CA THR A 433 7.54 -7.91 -8.23
C THR A 433 8.48 -6.83 -7.69
N ASN A 434 8.54 -5.67 -8.34
CA ASN A 434 9.29 -4.52 -7.84
C ASN A 434 8.68 -4.03 -6.51
N LEU A 435 9.49 -3.89 -5.48
CA LEU A 435 9.07 -3.35 -4.18
C LEU A 435 8.73 -1.86 -4.29
N GLY A 436 9.48 -1.12 -5.12
CA GLY A 436 9.25 0.29 -5.39
C GLY A 436 8.21 0.55 -6.47
N HIS A 437 8.38 1.65 -7.21
CA HIS A 437 7.42 2.05 -8.24
C HIS A 437 7.39 1.07 -9.42
N PRO A 438 6.21 0.61 -9.87
CA PRO A 438 6.07 -0.49 -10.84
C PRO A 438 6.62 -0.18 -12.24
N ILE A 439 6.79 1.10 -12.62
CA ILE A 439 7.36 1.43 -13.94
C ILE A 439 8.82 0.98 -14.08
N GLY A 440 9.53 0.72 -12.96
CA GLY A 440 10.91 0.25 -12.97
C GLY A 440 11.94 1.30 -13.41
N PRO A 441 13.22 0.89 -13.52
CA PRO A 441 14.31 1.79 -13.90
C PRO A 441 14.24 2.23 -15.36
N ASN A 442 15.02 3.28 -15.69
CA ASN A 442 15.13 3.88 -17.03
C ASN A 442 13.78 4.29 -17.62
N SER A 443 12.89 4.84 -16.77
CA SER A 443 11.51 5.16 -17.13
C SER A 443 11.01 6.44 -16.47
N ASP A 444 9.97 7.04 -17.04
CA ASP A 444 9.16 8.05 -16.38
C ASP A 444 7.66 7.85 -16.63
N GLU A 445 6.87 8.41 -15.73
CA GLU A 445 5.41 8.37 -15.77
C GLU A 445 4.83 9.76 -15.51
N VAL A 446 3.83 10.14 -16.31
CA VAL A 446 2.86 11.16 -15.96
C VAL A 446 1.58 10.43 -15.57
N PHE A 447 1.15 10.60 -14.33
CA PHE A 447 -0.11 10.08 -13.82
C PHE A 447 -1.08 11.22 -13.59
N SER A 448 -2.33 11.05 -14.04
CA SER A 448 -3.41 12.00 -13.78
C SER A 448 -4.67 11.24 -13.39
N LYS A 449 -5.38 11.74 -12.38
CA LYS A 449 -6.63 11.16 -11.92
C LYS A 449 -7.67 12.23 -11.73
N VAL A 450 -8.87 11.97 -12.25
CA VAL A 450 -10.09 12.71 -11.94
C VAL A 450 -10.99 11.76 -11.15
N ALA A 451 -11.46 12.17 -9.98
CA ALA A 451 -12.43 11.39 -9.21
C ALA A 451 -13.53 12.30 -8.71
N TYR A 452 -14.76 11.80 -8.73
CA TYR A 452 -15.94 12.57 -8.37
C TYR A 452 -16.91 11.72 -7.54
N ASN A 453 -17.21 12.18 -6.33
CA ASN A 453 -18.27 11.59 -5.53
C ASN A 453 -19.61 12.16 -5.97
N LEU A 454 -20.34 11.45 -6.84
CA LEU A 454 -21.66 11.87 -7.32
C LEU A 454 -22.68 11.84 -6.17
N THR A 455 -22.58 10.84 -5.32
CA THR A 455 -23.30 10.67 -4.04
C THR A 455 -22.38 10.03 -3.03
N ASP A 456 -22.84 9.79 -1.82
CA ASP A 456 -22.10 9.03 -0.79
C ASP A 456 -21.95 7.53 -1.11
N TRP A 457 -22.65 7.03 -2.12
CA TRP A 457 -22.62 5.62 -2.56
C TRP A 457 -22.25 5.42 -4.03
N ILE A 458 -21.99 6.50 -4.80
CA ILE A 458 -21.51 6.44 -6.20
C ILE A 458 -20.27 7.31 -6.35
N ARG A 459 -19.17 6.69 -6.77
CA ARG A 459 -17.92 7.38 -7.12
C ARG A 459 -17.50 7.02 -8.54
N LEU A 460 -17.21 8.04 -9.34
CA LEU A 460 -16.63 7.94 -10.67
C LEU A 460 -15.14 8.24 -10.59
N SER A 461 -14.32 7.58 -11.42
CA SER A 461 -12.91 7.92 -11.60
C SER A 461 -12.47 7.72 -13.04
N LEU A 462 -11.52 8.54 -13.45
CA LEU A 462 -10.78 8.41 -14.71
C LEU A 462 -9.30 8.58 -14.38
N ASP A 463 -8.52 7.54 -14.61
CA ASP A 463 -7.08 7.53 -14.43
C ASP A 463 -6.41 7.50 -15.81
N TYR A 464 -5.37 8.32 -16.00
CA TYR A 464 -4.54 8.32 -17.19
C TYR A 464 -3.08 8.22 -16.80
N LYS A 465 -2.35 7.31 -17.45
CA LYS A 465 -0.90 7.17 -17.32
C LYS A 465 -0.26 7.28 -18.69
N PHE A 466 0.78 8.10 -18.76
CA PHE A 466 1.70 8.12 -19.88
C PHE A 466 3.07 7.71 -19.40
N ILE A 467 3.55 6.55 -19.85
CA ILE A 467 4.82 5.97 -19.43
C ILE A 467 5.78 5.97 -20.61
N ARG A 468 7.04 6.39 -20.38
CA ARG A 468 8.14 6.20 -21.30
C ARG A 468 9.19 5.30 -20.66
N ARG A 469 9.70 4.35 -21.40
CA ARG A 469 10.77 3.47 -20.91
C ARG A 469 11.80 3.16 -21.97
N GLY A 470 13.05 2.94 -21.53
CA GLY A 470 14.16 2.42 -22.34
C GLY A 470 14.52 1.03 -21.84
N GLU A 471 14.44 0.02 -22.70
CA GLU A 471 14.73 -1.36 -22.37
C GLU A 471 16.08 -1.80 -22.90
N ASN A 472 16.67 -2.81 -22.27
CA ASN A 472 17.90 -3.44 -22.68
C ASN A 472 17.76 -4.02 -24.11
N ILE A 473 18.87 -4.11 -24.84
CA ILE A 473 18.88 -4.65 -26.19
C ILE A 473 19.45 -6.07 -26.15
N TYR A 474 18.72 -7.00 -26.75
CA TYR A 474 19.07 -8.41 -26.87
C TYR A 474 19.17 -8.79 -28.35
N ASP A 475 19.98 -9.82 -28.64
CA ASP A 475 19.99 -10.44 -29.97
C ASP A 475 18.82 -11.41 -30.17
N ASP A 476 18.68 -11.95 -31.39
CA ASP A 476 17.62 -12.93 -31.73
C ASP A 476 17.72 -14.26 -30.93
N GLN A 477 18.81 -14.47 -30.22
CA GLN A 477 19.07 -15.65 -29.38
C GLN A 477 18.81 -15.36 -27.89
N GLY A 478 18.43 -14.11 -27.55
CA GLY A 478 18.18 -13.65 -26.17
C GLY A 478 19.44 -13.27 -25.39
N ASN A 479 20.60 -13.14 -26.04
CA ASN A 479 21.81 -12.67 -25.38
C ASN A 479 21.79 -11.14 -25.26
N LEU A 480 22.23 -10.64 -24.11
CA LEU A 480 22.31 -9.20 -23.85
C LEU A 480 23.38 -8.53 -24.73
N ILE A 481 22.97 -7.65 -25.65
CA ILE A 481 23.86 -6.83 -26.49
C ILE A 481 24.22 -5.53 -25.77
N LYS A 482 23.23 -4.85 -25.17
CA LYS A 482 23.44 -3.57 -24.52
C LYS A 482 22.58 -3.47 -23.26
N ASN A 483 23.24 -3.32 -22.12
CA ASN A 483 22.59 -3.02 -20.87
C ASN A 483 22.47 -1.51 -20.68
N VAL A 484 21.26 -0.99 -20.73
CA VAL A 484 20.94 0.44 -20.53
C VAL A 484 20.35 0.71 -19.14
N GLY A 485 20.33 -0.31 -18.27
CA GLY A 485 19.76 -0.20 -16.93
C GLY A 485 18.24 -0.11 -16.90
N GLY A 486 17.58 -0.69 -17.90
CA GLY A 486 16.11 -0.75 -17.98
C GLY A 486 15.52 -2.00 -17.34
N ASP A 487 16.34 -2.96 -16.94
CA ASP A 487 15.93 -4.16 -16.20
C ASP A 487 16.61 -4.20 -14.84
N LEU A 488 15.82 -4.16 -13.79
CA LEU A 488 16.32 -4.14 -12.41
C LEU A 488 16.99 -5.47 -11.99
N ASN A 489 16.69 -6.57 -12.68
CA ASN A 489 17.31 -7.88 -12.45
C ASN A 489 18.69 -8.02 -13.14
N ILE A 490 19.11 -7.03 -13.92
CA ILE A 490 20.40 -7.03 -14.59
C ILE A 490 21.24 -5.86 -14.09
N SER A 491 22.22 -6.16 -13.26
CA SER A 491 23.11 -5.14 -12.71
C SER A 491 23.99 -4.52 -13.80
N HIS A 492 24.54 -3.34 -13.51
CA HIS A 492 25.44 -2.66 -14.41
C HIS A 492 26.75 -3.43 -14.68
N GLY A 493 27.19 -4.29 -13.73
CA GLY A 493 28.36 -5.17 -13.89
C GLY A 493 28.32 -6.09 -15.11
N SER A 494 27.16 -6.24 -15.75
CA SER A 494 27.00 -6.96 -17.01
C SER A 494 27.43 -6.16 -18.24
N ASN A 495 27.84 -4.89 -18.10
CA ASN A 495 28.40 -4.07 -19.20
C ASN A 495 29.49 -3.11 -18.70
N PRO A 496 30.70 -3.61 -18.33
CA PRO A 496 31.72 -2.82 -17.64
C PRO A 496 32.38 -1.73 -18.51
N GLU A 497 32.18 -1.73 -19.82
CA GLU A 497 32.83 -0.80 -20.74
C GLU A 497 32.15 0.58 -20.79
N ASN A 498 30.94 0.73 -20.29
CA ASN A 498 30.18 1.97 -20.37
C ASN A 498 29.89 2.53 -18.97
N GLU A 499 30.66 3.54 -18.55
CA GLU A 499 30.41 4.23 -17.27
C GLU A 499 29.21 5.18 -17.32
N ASN A 500 28.68 5.52 -18.49
CA ASN A 500 27.54 6.40 -18.64
C ASN A 500 26.25 5.62 -18.94
N ALA A 501 25.16 6.02 -18.29
CA ALA A 501 23.83 5.48 -18.51
C ALA A 501 22.87 6.65 -18.81
N TYR A 502 22.55 6.80 -20.09
CA TYR A 502 21.67 7.88 -20.55
C TYR A 502 20.21 7.49 -20.33
N PHE A 503 19.45 8.46 -19.83
CA PHE A 503 18.02 8.28 -19.58
C PHE A 503 17.26 7.99 -20.87
N LEU A 504 16.39 6.95 -20.83
CA LEU A 504 15.63 6.43 -21.94
C LEU A 504 16.49 5.93 -23.14
N ASP A 505 17.73 5.50 -22.92
CA ASP A 505 18.51 4.78 -23.91
C ASP A 505 17.97 3.35 -24.13
N GLY A 506 18.36 2.69 -25.23
CA GLY A 506 17.94 1.33 -25.59
C GLY A 506 16.68 1.28 -26.45
N LEU A 507 15.92 0.19 -26.34
CA LEU A 507 14.63 0.05 -27.02
C LEU A 507 13.59 0.98 -26.37
N ARG A 508 13.00 1.87 -27.18
CA ARG A 508 12.12 2.93 -26.69
C ARG A 508 10.66 2.52 -26.78
N PHE A 509 9.99 2.58 -25.62
CA PHE A 509 8.56 2.34 -25.53
C PHE A 509 7.83 3.55 -24.96
N ASN A 510 6.66 3.85 -25.53
CA ASN A 510 5.69 4.77 -24.96
C ASN A 510 4.40 4.02 -24.72
N ASN A 511 3.87 4.14 -23.51
CA ASN A 511 2.64 3.48 -23.13
C ASN A 511 1.60 4.50 -22.67
N ASN A 512 0.35 4.38 -23.17
CA ASN A 512 -0.80 5.18 -22.76
C ASN A 512 -1.84 4.25 -22.15
N ILE A 513 -2.14 4.47 -20.87
CA ILE A 513 -3.12 3.67 -20.13
C ILE A 513 -4.27 4.57 -19.71
N PHE A 514 -5.49 4.18 -20.04
CA PHE A 514 -6.73 4.83 -19.59
C PHE A 514 -7.52 3.83 -18.77
N GLN A 515 -7.95 4.24 -17.57
CA GLN A 515 -8.81 3.44 -16.73
C GLN A 515 -10.03 4.26 -16.32
N LEU A 516 -11.21 3.80 -16.70
CA LEU A 516 -12.48 4.35 -16.25
C LEU A 516 -13.02 3.46 -15.13
N GLY A 517 -13.35 4.04 -13.98
CA GLY A 517 -13.87 3.36 -12.82
C GLY A 517 -15.21 3.90 -12.37
N LEU A 518 -16.12 3.01 -12.02
CA LEU A 518 -17.40 3.31 -11.38
C LEU A 518 -17.57 2.41 -10.18
N ARG A 519 -17.56 3.00 -8.98
CA ARG A 519 -17.87 2.31 -7.74
C ARG A 519 -19.29 2.64 -7.31
N ILE A 520 -20.08 1.61 -7.00
CA ILE A 520 -21.46 1.71 -6.54
C ILE A 520 -21.62 0.88 -5.27
N GLU A 521 -22.14 1.47 -4.22
CA GLU A 521 -22.46 0.80 -2.96
C GLU A 521 -23.90 1.11 -2.53
N PRO A 522 -24.91 0.55 -3.22
CA PRO A 522 -26.32 0.90 -3.02
C PRO A 522 -26.83 0.49 -1.65
N ILE A 523 -26.24 -0.53 -1.09
CA ILE A 523 -26.45 -1.02 0.27
C ILE A 523 -25.07 -1.12 0.90
N ARG A 524 -24.92 -0.72 2.14
CA ARG A 524 -23.64 -0.79 2.84
C ARG A 524 -23.04 -2.20 2.75
N ASP A 525 -21.71 -2.28 2.47
CA ASP A 525 -20.93 -3.51 2.31
C ASP A 525 -21.30 -4.38 1.09
N PHE A 526 -22.19 -3.88 0.21
CA PHE A 526 -22.47 -4.45 -1.11
C PHE A 526 -21.86 -3.56 -2.17
N VAL A 527 -20.61 -3.81 -2.51
CA VAL A 527 -19.82 -2.95 -3.38
C VAL A 527 -19.69 -3.57 -4.77
N PHE A 528 -20.02 -2.77 -5.79
CA PHE A 528 -19.75 -3.07 -7.18
C PHE A 528 -18.70 -2.11 -7.70
N ASP A 529 -17.55 -2.63 -8.12
CA ASP A 529 -16.55 -1.90 -8.89
C ASP A 529 -16.62 -2.34 -10.34
N ILE A 530 -16.90 -1.39 -11.23
CA ILE A 530 -16.92 -1.58 -12.68
C ILE A 530 -15.75 -0.80 -13.24
N ILE A 531 -14.81 -1.49 -13.88
CA ILE A 531 -13.58 -0.90 -14.40
C ILE A 531 -13.46 -1.24 -15.88
N TYR A 532 -13.14 -0.26 -16.71
CA TYR A 532 -12.69 -0.46 -18.07
C TYR A 532 -11.26 0.05 -18.18
N ASN A 533 -10.36 -0.80 -18.68
CA ASN A 533 -8.96 -0.46 -18.90
C ASN A 533 -8.64 -0.54 -20.40
N TYR A 534 -7.90 0.44 -20.90
CA TYR A 534 -7.33 0.44 -22.22
C TYR A 534 -5.86 0.83 -22.14
N ASP A 535 -5.01 -0.02 -22.66
CA ASP A 535 -3.56 0.12 -22.67
C ASP A 535 -3.07 0.05 -24.13
N GLN A 536 -2.32 1.08 -24.55
CA GLN A 536 -1.66 1.13 -25.86
C GLN A 536 -0.18 1.38 -25.67
N GLU A 537 0.61 0.37 -26.03
CA GLU A 537 2.06 0.45 -26.04
C GLU A 537 2.59 0.60 -27.46
N LYS A 538 3.50 1.53 -27.64
CA LYS A 538 4.20 1.77 -28.90
C LYS A 538 5.69 1.57 -28.72
N ASN A 539 6.27 0.60 -29.42
CA ASN A 539 7.70 0.47 -29.61
C ASN A 539 8.15 1.51 -30.65
N LEU A 540 8.88 2.55 -30.22
CA LEU A 540 9.33 3.63 -31.10
C LEU A 540 10.52 3.22 -31.95
N THR A 541 11.28 2.21 -31.54
CA THR A 541 12.46 1.73 -32.27
C THR A 541 12.04 0.89 -33.48
N GLU A 542 11.03 0.04 -33.32
CA GLU A 542 10.54 -0.86 -34.37
C GLU A 542 9.30 -0.34 -35.08
N GLY A 543 8.60 0.64 -34.48
CA GLY A 543 7.36 1.19 -35.01
C GLY A 543 6.13 0.31 -34.78
N THR A 544 6.22 -0.73 -33.96
CA THR A 544 5.11 -1.63 -33.64
C THR A 544 4.18 -1.04 -32.58
N ILE A 545 2.92 -1.42 -32.60
CA ILE A 545 1.91 -1.02 -31.62
C ILE A 545 1.22 -2.27 -31.10
N SER A 546 1.20 -2.43 -29.78
CA SER A 546 0.38 -3.42 -29.07
C SER A 546 -0.76 -2.74 -28.33
N LYS A 547 -1.88 -3.43 -28.18
CA LYS A 547 -3.05 -2.95 -27.45
C LYS A 547 -3.58 -4.03 -26.56
N GLN A 548 -4.03 -3.61 -25.37
CA GLN A 548 -4.73 -4.46 -24.43
C GLN A 548 -5.94 -3.69 -23.90
N SER A 549 -7.09 -4.33 -23.89
CA SER A 549 -8.27 -3.73 -23.27
C SER A 549 -9.13 -4.79 -22.60
N TYR A 550 -9.67 -4.44 -21.44
CA TYR A 550 -10.56 -5.30 -20.68
C TYR A 550 -11.56 -4.53 -19.85
N ALA A 551 -12.67 -5.17 -19.55
CA ALA A 551 -13.62 -4.74 -18.52
C ALA A 551 -13.61 -5.70 -17.34
N LEU A 552 -13.71 -5.16 -16.14
CA LEU A 552 -13.84 -5.88 -14.89
C LEU A 552 -15.12 -5.45 -14.19
N ILE A 553 -15.93 -6.42 -13.75
CA ILE A 553 -17.00 -6.21 -12.78
C ILE A 553 -16.61 -6.99 -11.53
N LYS A 554 -16.39 -6.28 -10.44
CA LYS A 554 -16.09 -6.88 -9.13
C LYS A 554 -17.25 -6.62 -8.20
N PHE A 555 -17.79 -7.68 -7.63
CA PHE A 555 -18.76 -7.61 -6.53
C PHE A 555 -18.07 -8.02 -5.24
N GLN A 556 -18.22 -7.21 -4.20
CA GLN A 556 -17.66 -7.46 -2.88
C GLN A 556 -18.79 -7.44 -1.85
N LEU A 557 -18.80 -8.42 -0.99
CA LEU A 557 -19.69 -8.55 0.14
C LEU A 557 -18.88 -8.59 1.43
N GLY A 558 -19.21 -7.71 2.38
CA GLY A 558 -18.74 -7.77 3.76
C GLY A 558 -19.92 -7.98 4.69
N TYR A 559 -19.84 -8.94 5.61
CA TYR A 559 -20.89 -9.17 6.58
C TYR A 559 -20.34 -9.57 7.93
#